data_9881d97879953dd1a48821c499a74715
#
_entry.id   9881d97879953dd1a48821c499a74715
#
_cell.length_a   1.000
_cell.length_b   1.000
_cell.length_c   1.000
_cell.angle_alpha   90.00
_cell.angle_beta   90.00
_cell.angle_gamma   90.00
#
_symmetry.space_group_name_H-M   'P 1'
#
loop_
_entity.id
_entity.type
_entity.pdbx_description
1 polymer ?
#
loop_
_entity_poly.entity_id
_entity_poly.type
_entity_poly.pdbx_seq_one_letter_code
_entity_poly.pdbx_strand_id
1 'polypeptide(L)'
;RRAIISIRDRRLASGITDLGGGGISCATGEMAHRSGLGIEVNLDVVHLKEPDLAPWEIWVSESQERMLLSVPESNFSDVLEIFENEDLEACVLGRFDESGKLRVRYRDFTVCDLDLEFLYHPPRVTRRSCKVEYLPVPCNVPEPKDITEELLRLLSDPNIRSREEVVRTYDHEVRGCTAIKPLQGDLAGPNDAAVIKPLKDSWMGVVISCGINPFYPDPYWMAAASIEEAIRNNASVGGRRVALLDNFVWGNPEREDRMGSLVRAAEACYEFSKAFDAPFISGKDSLYNESPLGPVRPTLLITGIGILPDIRKAVTVHLKKEGDPLYVLGTTKDELAGSAYLRSKGINGGECPKVDAKTSKEIIRALTKAIDSGLVAACHDVSEGGIGVAAAEMAMASGLGLSLDLRDVPSEVKRSDLVLFSESASRFLVEVKKDRLREFEEVFQSVIHGRVGVVGGRTFKIVGLDGKTWEASISELRRAWRGG
;
A
#
# COMPACT_ATOMS: atom_id res chain seq x y z
N ARG A 1 18.08 18.45 11.72
CA ARG A 1 18.76 17.51 10.82
C ARG A 1 20.25 17.77 10.74
N ARG A 2 20.72 19.05 10.47
CA ARG A 2 22.15 19.36 10.38
C ARG A 2 22.91 19.02 11.65
N ALA A 3 22.39 19.39 12.83
CA ALA A 3 22.98 19.05 14.13
C ALA A 3 23.18 17.53 14.30
N ILE A 4 22.13 16.73 14.06
CA ILE A 4 22.19 15.26 14.17
C ILE A 4 23.23 14.65 13.22
N ILE A 5 23.32 15.17 11.98
CA ILE A 5 24.33 14.70 11.03
C ILE A 5 25.75 15.04 11.52
N SER A 6 25.95 16.26 12.06
CA SER A 6 27.25 16.68 12.63
C SER A 6 27.66 15.80 13.82
N ILE A 7 26.73 15.55 14.76
CA ILE A 7 26.96 14.69 15.92
C ILE A 7 27.32 13.25 15.48
N ARG A 8 26.60 12.69 14.52
CA ARG A 8 26.87 11.36 13.94
C ARG A 8 28.26 11.29 13.29
N ASP A 9 28.55 12.24 12.42
CA ASP A 9 29.80 12.24 11.64
C ASP A 9 31.05 12.44 12.53
N ARG A 10 30.91 13.21 13.60
CA ARG A 10 31.92 13.39 14.65
C ARG A 10 31.92 12.28 15.71
N ARG A 11 30.95 11.33 15.67
CA ARG A 11 30.80 10.21 16.63
C ARG A 11 30.68 10.67 18.09
N LEU A 12 29.94 11.73 18.32
CA LEU A 12 29.80 12.31 19.65
C LEU A 12 28.72 11.62 20.51
N ALA A 13 27.77 10.93 19.89
CA ALA A 13 26.73 10.16 20.58
C ALA A 13 26.98 8.66 20.43
N SER A 14 26.66 7.89 21.48
CA SER A 14 26.69 6.42 21.50
C SER A 14 25.36 5.78 21.07
N GLY A 15 24.25 6.53 21.14
CA GLY A 15 22.93 6.09 20.69
C GLY A 15 22.06 7.28 20.27
N ILE A 16 21.22 7.09 19.29
CA ILE A 16 20.26 8.08 18.79
C ILE A 16 18.98 7.36 18.43
N THR A 17 17.84 7.89 18.86
CA THR A 17 16.50 7.45 18.44
C THR A 17 15.56 8.67 18.34
N ASP A 18 14.51 8.55 17.54
CA ASP A 18 13.42 9.51 17.52
C ASP A 18 12.48 9.31 18.73
N LEU A 19 11.64 10.30 18.99
CA LEU A 19 10.54 10.19 19.93
C LEU A 19 9.24 10.03 19.14
N GLY A 20 8.94 8.80 18.75
CA GLY A 20 7.72 8.42 18.04
C GLY A 20 6.57 8.07 19.00
N GLY A 21 5.92 6.93 18.75
CA GLY A 21 4.83 6.42 19.57
C GLY A 21 5.23 6.26 21.04
N GLY A 22 4.39 6.80 21.94
CA GLY A 22 4.67 6.83 23.39
C GLY A 22 5.72 7.87 23.83
N GLY A 23 6.28 8.66 22.91
CA GLY A 23 7.15 9.80 23.22
C GLY A 23 8.38 9.44 24.03
N ILE A 24 8.63 10.20 25.11
CA ILE A 24 9.81 10.02 25.99
C ILE A 24 9.80 8.61 26.63
N SER A 25 8.61 8.06 26.93
CA SER A 25 8.48 6.77 27.62
C SER A 25 9.09 5.61 26.84
N CYS A 26 8.74 5.49 25.57
CA CYS A 26 9.27 4.43 24.72
C CYS A 26 10.75 4.66 24.42
N ALA A 27 11.13 5.85 23.99
CA ALA A 27 12.51 6.15 23.59
C ALA A 27 13.54 5.90 24.72
N THR A 28 13.25 6.35 25.95
CA THR A 28 14.16 6.17 27.09
C THR A 28 14.21 4.73 27.58
N GLY A 29 13.04 4.10 27.73
CA GLY A 29 12.95 2.72 28.18
C GLY A 29 13.62 1.74 27.22
N GLU A 30 13.33 1.84 25.93
CA GLU A 30 13.95 0.99 24.90
C GLU A 30 15.46 1.16 24.82
N MET A 31 15.95 2.40 24.85
CA MET A 31 17.39 2.65 24.77
C MET A 31 18.11 2.06 25.97
N ALA A 32 17.56 2.21 27.20
CA ALA A 32 18.12 1.63 28.42
C ALA A 32 18.09 0.09 28.38
N HIS A 33 16.93 -0.49 28.06
CA HIS A 33 16.76 -1.95 28.02
C HIS A 33 17.69 -2.61 27.00
N ARG A 34 17.76 -2.09 25.76
CA ARG A 34 18.65 -2.62 24.71
C ARG A 34 20.14 -2.53 25.07
N SER A 35 20.50 -1.59 25.94
CA SER A 35 21.87 -1.42 26.42
C SER A 35 22.19 -2.24 27.68
N GLY A 36 21.20 -2.94 28.26
CA GLY A 36 21.34 -3.66 29.52
C GLY A 36 21.54 -2.75 30.74
N LEU A 37 21.08 -1.50 30.65
CA LEU A 37 21.25 -0.47 31.67
C LEU A 37 19.89 -0.09 32.28
N GLY A 38 19.92 0.65 33.39
CA GLY A 38 18.79 1.42 33.89
C GLY A 38 18.86 2.87 33.42
N ILE A 39 17.83 3.65 33.72
CA ILE A 39 17.77 5.08 33.42
C ILE A 39 16.97 5.83 34.47
N GLU A 40 17.49 6.99 34.90
CA GLU A 40 16.76 7.98 35.67
C GLU A 40 16.45 9.18 34.79
N VAL A 41 15.16 9.54 34.67
CA VAL A 41 14.63 10.62 33.83
C VAL A 41 14.03 11.70 34.73
N ASN A 42 14.32 12.98 34.44
CA ASN A 42 13.70 14.13 35.10
C ASN A 42 12.79 14.87 34.12
N LEU A 43 11.50 14.90 34.38
CA LEU A 43 10.52 15.57 33.51
C LEU A 43 10.50 17.10 33.69
N ASP A 44 11.09 17.66 34.78
CA ASP A 44 11.11 19.10 35.01
C ASP A 44 11.92 19.87 33.96
N VAL A 45 12.85 19.19 33.29
CA VAL A 45 13.73 19.81 32.29
C VAL A 45 13.16 19.81 30.89
N VAL A 46 12.01 19.15 30.69
CA VAL A 46 11.36 19.07 29.38
C VAL A 46 10.75 20.41 29.01
N HIS A 47 11.08 20.93 27.83
CA HIS A 47 10.47 22.17 27.34
C HIS A 47 9.00 21.93 26.98
N LEU A 48 8.12 22.69 27.59
CA LEU A 48 6.67 22.57 27.44
C LEU A 48 6.10 23.82 26.76
N LYS A 49 5.26 23.65 25.75
CA LYS A 49 4.45 24.75 25.21
C LYS A 49 3.23 25.03 26.05
N GLU A 50 2.71 24.02 26.72
CA GLU A 50 1.58 24.08 27.66
C GLU A 50 2.12 23.84 29.09
N PRO A 51 2.09 24.84 29.99
CA PRO A 51 2.78 24.73 31.25
C PRO A 51 2.11 23.82 32.30
N ASP A 52 0.83 23.57 32.18
CA ASP A 52 0.03 22.86 33.17
C ASP A 52 -0.16 21.36 32.86
N LEU A 53 0.72 20.78 32.04
CA LEU A 53 0.65 19.34 31.73
C LEU A 53 1.00 18.49 32.97
N ALA A 54 0.21 17.45 33.19
CA ALA A 54 0.49 16.43 34.18
C ALA A 54 1.75 15.61 33.78
N PRO A 55 2.47 15.01 34.74
CA PRO A 55 3.68 14.25 34.41
C PRO A 55 3.46 13.10 33.41
N TRP A 56 2.31 12.44 33.45
CA TRP A 56 2.00 11.41 32.48
C TRP A 56 1.76 11.95 31.06
N GLU A 57 1.19 13.17 30.94
CA GLU A 57 1.02 13.83 29.63
C GLU A 57 2.36 14.22 29.01
N ILE A 58 3.28 14.73 29.82
CA ILE A 58 4.66 15.01 29.38
C ILE A 58 5.36 13.71 28.94
N TRP A 59 5.19 12.65 29.74
CA TRP A 59 5.85 11.37 29.58
C TRP A 59 5.49 10.63 28.29
N VAL A 60 4.21 10.62 27.92
CA VAL A 60 3.68 9.93 26.74
C VAL A 60 3.42 10.85 25.54
N SER A 61 3.75 12.14 25.66
CA SER A 61 3.54 13.09 24.56
C SER A 61 4.28 12.66 23.29
N GLU A 62 3.57 12.64 22.18
CA GLU A 62 4.10 12.31 20.86
C GLU A 62 4.39 13.56 20.01
N SER A 63 4.74 14.69 20.65
CA SER A 63 5.15 15.91 19.93
C SER A 63 6.26 15.60 18.94
N GLN A 64 6.08 16.05 17.70
CA GLN A 64 6.93 15.70 16.58
C GLN A 64 8.29 16.43 16.61
N GLU A 65 9.23 15.97 15.76
CA GLU A 65 10.55 16.57 15.54
C GLU A 65 11.47 16.54 16.76
N ARG A 66 11.31 15.56 17.67
CA ARG A 66 12.18 15.35 18.83
C ARG A 66 13.06 14.13 18.65
N MET A 67 14.29 14.21 19.20
CA MET A 67 15.27 13.13 19.17
C MET A 67 15.84 12.93 20.58
N LEU A 68 16.10 11.66 20.94
CA LEU A 68 16.82 11.27 22.14
C LEU A 68 18.24 10.83 21.76
N LEU A 69 19.24 11.37 22.48
CA LEU A 69 20.63 11.01 22.28
C LEU A 69 21.22 10.47 23.59
N SER A 70 21.99 9.39 23.48
CA SER A 70 22.91 8.97 24.54
C SER A 70 24.28 9.54 24.27
N VAL A 71 24.76 10.42 25.14
CA VAL A 71 26.00 11.17 24.94
C VAL A 71 26.98 10.86 26.07
N PRO A 72 28.22 10.38 25.78
CA PRO A 72 29.28 10.28 26.79
C PRO A 72 29.59 11.62 27.44
N GLU A 73 29.88 11.64 28.74
CA GLU A 73 30.15 12.87 29.49
C GLU A 73 31.27 13.68 28.86
N SER A 74 32.30 13.02 28.30
CA SER A 74 33.42 13.67 27.61
C SER A 74 33.03 14.50 26.38
N ASN A 75 31.87 14.17 25.75
CA ASN A 75 31.41 14.80 24.51
C ASN A 75 30.26 15.79 24.74
N PHE A 76 29.88 15.99 25.99
CA PHE A 76 28.66 16.70 26.32
C PHE A 76 28.69 18.17 25.89
N SER A 77 29.82 18.88 26.18
CA SER A 77 29.99 20.28 25.77
C SER A 77 29.94 20.48 24.27
N ASP A 78 30.58 19.56 23.49
CA ASP A 78 30.60 19.62 22.03
C ASP A 78 29.21 19.45 21.44
N VAL A 79 28.41 18.56 22.03
CA VAL A 79 27.03 18.30 21.56
C VAL A 79 26.13 19.51 21.85
N LEU A 80 26.24 20.12 23.03
CA LEU A 80 25.48 21.33 23.34
C LEU A 80 25.85 22.49 22.42
N GLU A 81 27.15 22.73 22.18
CA GLU A 81 27.62 23.74 21.24
C GLU A 81 27.05 23.54 19.82
N ILE A 82 26.95 22.30 19.36
CA ILE A 82 26.35 22.01 18.04
C ILE A 82 24.86 22.38 18.02
N PHE A 83 24.12 22.10 19.08
CA PHE A 83 22.71 22.48 19.15
C PHE A 83 22.52 23.99 19.22
N GLU A 84 23.35 24.69 20.03
CA GLU A 84 23.31 26.12 20.11
C GLU A 84 23.64 26.81 18.77
N ASN A 85 24.66 26.34 18.06
CA ASN A 85 25.03 26.84 16.73
C ASN A 85 23.96 26.63 15.66
N GLU A 86 23.06 25.69 15.85
CA GLU A 86 21.91 25.39 14.93
C GLU A 86 20.61 26.01 15.46
N ASP A 87 20.65 26.82 16.50
CA ASP A 87 19.49 27.46 17.16
C ASP A 87 18.42 26.43 17.58
N LEU A 88 18.85 25.35 18.21
CA LEU A 88 18.03 24.24 18.66
C LEU A 88 18.03 24.10 20.17
N GLU A 89 16.84 23.88 20.74
CA GLU A 89 16.68 23.57 22.15
C GLU A 89 17.17 22.15 22.47
N ALA A 90 17.96 22.02 23.53
CA ALA A 90 18.38 20.73 24.05
C ALA A 90 18.39 20.76 25.58
N CYS A 91 17.97 19.68 26.21
CA CYS A 91 18.02 19.51 27.65
C CYS A 91 18.62 18.16 28.03
N VAL A 92 19.24 18.12 29.23
CA VAL A 92 19.72 16.86 29.82
C VAL A 92 18.54 16.18 30.49
N LEU A 93 17.93 15.26 29.81
CA LEU A 93 16.73 14.58 30.26
C LEU A 93 16.99 13.65 31.47
N GLY A 94 18.18 13.05 31.55
CA GLY A 94 18.48 12.09 32.59
C GLY A 94 19.84 11.41 32.41
N ARG A 95 20.05 10.30 33.12
CA ARG A 95 21.30 9.53 33.09
C ARG A 95 21.02 8.03 33.07
N PHE A 96 21.83 7.30 32.33
CA PHE A 96 21.88 5.84 32.40
C PHE A 96 22.65 5.40 33.64
N ASP A 97 22.21 4.28 34.25
CA ASP A 97 22.84 3.64 35.38
C ASP A 97 22.82 2.11 35.28
N GLU A 98 23.42 1.42 36.26
CA GLU A 98 23.47 -0.06 36.29
C GLU A 98 22.27 -0.69 37.03
N SER A 99 21.23 0.07 37.35
CA SER A 99 20.13 -0.40 38.19
C SER A 99 19.18 -1.38 37.47
N GLY A 100 19.17 -1.39 36.13
CA GLY A 100 18.19 -2.13 35.33
C GLY A 100 16.76 -1.61 35.47
N LYS A 101 16.59 -0.41 36.04
CA LYS A 101 15.28 0.19 36.30
C LYS A 101 15.02 1.43 35.45
N LEU A 102 13.75 1.68 35.21
CA LEU A 102 13.23 2.94 34.69
C LEU A 102 12.72 3.76 35.87
N ARG A 103 13.40 4.85 36.20
CA ARG A 103 12.94 5.80 37.20
C ARG A 103 12.61 7.12 36.55
N VAL A 104 11.43 7.63 36.86
CA VAL A 104 10.98 8.95 36.37
C VAL A 104 10.66 9.85 37.53
N ARG A 105 11.25 11.04 37.53
CA ARG A 105 11.05 12.08 38.55
C ARG A 105 10.31 13.26 37.93
N TYR A 106 9.48 13.85 38.76
CA TYR A 106 8.80 15.12 38.46
C TYR A 106 8.68 15.92 39.78
N ARG A 107 9.28 17.09 39.83
CA ARG A 107 9.47 17.85 41.05
C ARG A 107 10.18 16.99 42.12
N ASP A 108 9.67 16.96 43.30
CA ASP A 108 10.23 16.18 44.43
C ASP A 108 9.73 14.70 44.45
N PHE A 109 8.98 14.28 43.47
CA PHE A 109 8.35 12.97 43.48
C PHE A 109 8.98 12.03 42.45
N THR A 110 9.12 10.76 42.84
CA THR A 110 9.34 9.66 41.92
C THR A 110 7.97 9.23 41.41
N VAL A 111 7.66 9.49 40.14
CA VAL A 111 6.37 9.21 39.50
C VAL A 111 6.35 7.86 38.81
N CYS A 112 7.53 7.24 38.59
CA CYS A 112 7.67 5.88 38.06
C CYS A 112 8.94 5.24 38.64
N ASP A 113 8.87 3.99 39.08
CA ASP A 113 10.02 3.11 39.42
C ASP A 113 9.65 1.68 38.98
N LEU A 114 10.09 1.31 37.79
CA LEU A 114 9.78 0.02 37.18
C LEU A 114 11.05 -0.74 36.82
N ASP A 115 11.01 -2.04 36.96
CA ASP A 115 12.03 -2.93 36.44
C ASP A 115 11.89 -3.05 34.91
N LEU A 116 12.97 -2.81 34.17
CA LEU A 116 12.95 -2.81 32.71
C LEU A 116 12.74 -4.22 32.14
N GLU A 117 13.27 -5.25 32.83
CA GLU A 117 13.04 -6.62 32.42
C GLU A 117 11.55 -7.00 32.56
N PHE A 118 10.90 -6.58 33.63
CA PHE A 118 9.46 -6.75 33.78
C PHE A 118 8.66 -5.97 32.73
N LEU A 119 9.07 -4.76 32.38
CA LEU A 119 8.39 -3.92 31.39
C LEU A 119 8.44 -4.52 29.99
N TYR A 120 9.61 -5.05 29.58
CA TYR A 120 9.81 -5.58 28.21
C TYR A 120 9.58 -7.09 28.09
N HIS A 121 9.65 -7.83 29.18
CA HIS A 121 9.33 -9.24 29.23
C HIS A 121 8.24 -9.55 30.27
N PRO A 122 7.05 -8.94 30.16
CA PRO A 122 5.97 -9.18 31.10
C PRO A 122 5.53 -10.65 31.06
N PRO A 123 4.87 -11.14 32.12
CA PRO A 123 4.26 -12.47 32.12
C PRO A 123 3.37 -12.65 30.89
N ARG A 124 3.51 -13.79 30.23
CA ARG A 124 2.71 -14.10 29.04
C ARG A 124 1.23 -14.16 29.37
N VAL A 125 0.45 -13.38 28.68
CA VAL A 125 -1.03 -13.45 28.71
C VAL A 125 -1.48 -14.25 27.50
N THR A 126 -2.16 -15.37 27.75
CA THR A 126 -2.78 -16.15 26.66
C THR A 126 -4.12 -15.53 26.32
N ARG A 127 -4.28 -15.06 25.10
CA ARG A 127 -5.57 -14.61 24.55
C ARG A 127 -6.20 -15.75 23.76
N ARG A 128 -7.52 -15.83 23.82
CA ARG A 128 -8.28 -16.80 23.06
C ARG A 128 -8.73 -16.19 21.74
N SER A 129 -8.76 -17.03 20.70
CA SER A 129 -9.37 -16.72 19.42
C SER A 129 -10.45 -17.75 19.11
N CYS A 130 -11.56 -17.33 18.53
CA CYS A 130 -12.49 -18.26 17.93
C CYS A 130 -12.06 -18.59 16.50
N LYS A 131 -12.37 -19.80 16.05
CA LYS A 131 -12.22 -20.14 14.63
C LYS A 131 -13.29 -19.37 13.85
N VAL A 132 -12.87 -18.55 12.91
CA VAL A 132 -13.76 -17.79 12.04
C VAL A 132 -13.79 -18.47 10.68
N GLU A 133 -14.98 -18.92 10.27
CA GLU A 133 -15.22 -19.52 8.96
C GLU A 133 -16.02 -18.56 8.11
N TYR A 134 -15.55 -18.30 6.91
CA TYR A 134 -16.23 -17.50 5.91
C TYR A 134 -16.71 -18.42 4.80
N LEU A 135 -18.01 -18.60 4.72
CA LEU A 135 -18.64 -19.36 3.63
C LEU A 135 -19.19 -18.38 2.60
N PRO A 136 -19.02 -18.69 1.30
CA PRO A 136 -19.64 -17.91 0.25
C PRO A 136 -21.14 -17.85 0.42
N VAL A 137 -21.70 -16.65 0.34
CA VAL A 137 -23.15 -16.48 0.35
C VAL A 137 -23.62 -16.34 -1.08
N PRO A 138 -24.51 -17.21 -1.57
CA PRO A 138 -25.04 -17.06 -2.92
C PRO A 138 -25.63 -15.67 -3.14
N CYS A 139 -25.29 -15.03 -4.23
CA CYS A 139 -25.85 -13.75 -4.60
C CYS A 139 -26.49 -13.80 -6.00
N ASN A 140 -27.58 -13.10 -6.16
CA ASN A 140 -28.22 -12.91 -7.45
C ASN A 140 -27.98 -11.46 -7.90
N VAL A 141 -27.17 -11.33 -8.94
CA VAL A 141 -26.81 -10.01 -9.51
C VAL A 141 -27.73 -9.75 -10.71
N PRO A 142 -28.64 -8.76 -10.64
CA PRO A 142 -29.45 -8.40 -11.79
C PRO A 142 -28.57 -7.97 -12.97
N GLU A 143 -28.87 -8.46 -14.16
CA GLU A 143 -28.17 -8.02 -15.35
C GLU A 143 -28.48 -6.55 -15.64
N PRO A 144 -27.46 -5.70 -15.87
CA PRO A 144 -27.69 -4.30 -16.13
C PRO A 144 -28.33 -4.07 -17.50
N LYS A 145 -29.16 -3.06 -17.60
CA LYS A 145 -29.74 -2.65 -18.88
C LYS A 145 -28.71 -1.99 -19.79
N ASP A 146 -27.79 -1.24 -19.19
CA ASP A 146 -26.72 -0.53 -19.90
C ASP A 146 -25.42 -0.66 -19.14
N ILE A 147 -24.42 -1.23 -19.79
CA ILE A 147 -23.07 -1.40 -19.24
C ILE A 147 -22.33 -0.05 -19.13
N THR A 148 -22.63 0.90 -20.02
CA THR A 148 -22.02 2.23 -19.96
C THR A 148 -22.46 2.98 -18.70
N GLU A 149 -23.74 2.95 -18.36
CA GLU A 149 -24.24 3.56 -17.13
C GLU A 149 -23.60 2.93 -15.87
N GLU A 150 -23.44 1.62 -15.87
CA GLU A 150 -22.77 0.92 -14.77
C GLU A 150 -21.30 1.33 -14.64
N LEU A 151 -20.57 1.41 -15.75
CA LEU A 151 -19.18 1.85 -15.77
C LEU A 151 -19.04 3.27 -15.25
N LEU A 152 -19.88 4.20 -15.72
CA LEU A 152 -19.85 5.61 -15.25
C LEU A 152 -20.15 5.71 -13.75
N ARG A 153 -21.07 4.89 -13.25
CA ARG A 153 -21.37 4.80 -11.82
C ARG A 153 -20.18 4.29 -11.01
N LEU A 154 -19.50 3.25 -11.48
CA LEU A 154 -18.30 2.73 -10.82
C LEU A 154 -17.16 3.75 -10.83
N LEU A 155 -16.93 4.44 -11.94
CA LEU A 155 -15.91 5.49 -12.03
C LEU A 155 -16.18 6.65 -11.06
N SER A 156 -17.45 6.90 -10.69
CA SER A 156 -17.82 7.93 -9.72
C SER A 156 -17.82 7.44 -8.25
N ASP A 157 -17.59 6.13 -8.01
CA ASP A 157 -17.50 5.57 -6.66
C ASP A 157 -16.38 6.27 -5.87
N PRO A 158 -16.64 6.68 -4.61
CA PRO A 158 -15.62 7.32 -3.77
C PRO A 158 -14.31 6.54 -3.62
N ASN A 159 -14.29 5.23 -3.81
CA ASN A 159 -13.05 4.42 -3.76
C ASN A 159 -12.30 4.34 -5.10
N ILE A 160 -12.97 4.63 -6.23
CA ILE A 160 -12.40 4.55 -7.59
C ILE A 160 -12.07 5.93 -8.16
N ARG A 161 -12.92 6.94 -7.90
CA ARG A 161 -12.75 8.27 -8.47
C ARG A 161 -11.38 8.89 -8.19
N SER A 162 -11.03 9.90 -8.96
CA SER A 162 -9.76 10.63 -8.86
C SER A 162 -9.37 11.02 -7.44
N ARG A 163 -8.10 10.78 -7.10
CA ARG A 163 -7.43 11.25 -5.88
C ARG A 163 -6.44 12.38 -6.18
N GLU A 164 -6.57 13.05 -7.32
CA GLU A 164 -5.63 14.09 -7.75
C GLU A 164 -5.44 15.15 -6.68
N GLU A 165 -6.52 15.60 -6.04
CA GLU A 165 -6.47 16.62 -4.98
C GLU A 165 -5.63 16.13 -3.78
N VAL A 166 -5.82 14.88 -3.35
CA VAL A 166 -5.05 14.29 -2.24
C VAL A 166 -3.58 14.17 -2.62
N VAL A 167 -3.28 13.58 -3.79
CA VAL A 167 -1.91 13.37 -4.26
C VAL A 167 -1.15 14.69 -4.38
N ARG A 168 -1.78 15.75 -4.91
CA ARG A 168 -1.13 17.05 -5.10
C ARG A 168 -1.00 17.88 -3.82
N THR A 169 -1.69 17.51 -2.75
CA THR A 169 -1.58 18.17 -1.46
C THR A 169 -0.29 17.79 -0.72
N TYR A 170 0.23 16.60 -0.98
CA TYR A 170 1.38 16.04 -0.28
C TYR A 170 2.63 15.98 -1.16
N ASP A 171 3.77 15.78 -0.49
CA ASP A 171 5.10 15.78 -1.06
C ASP A 171 5.39 14.52 -1.90
N HIS A 172 5.16 14.55 -3.19
CA HIS A 172 5.50 13.45 -4.09
C HIS A 172 6.64 13.77 -5.07
N GLU A 173 7.20 14.98 -5.02
CA GLU A 173 8.25 15.43 -5.94
C GLU A 173 9.41 16.16 -5.23
N VAL A 174 9.42 16.22 -3.91
CA VAL A 174 10.25 17.12 -3.08
C VAL A 174 11.74 17.09 -3.39
N ARG A 175 12.31 15.95 -3.70
CA ARG A 175 13.76 15.83 -3.98
C ARG A 175 14.10 15.89 -5.46
N GLY A 176 13.14 16.07 -6.33
CA GLY A 176 13.33 15.99 -7.77
C GLY A 176 13.83 14.62 -8.25
N CYS A 177 13.60 13.56 -7.47
CA CYS A 177 14.04 12.21 -7.77
C CYS A 177 12.90 11.29 -8.26
N THR A 178 11.68 11.81 -8.41
CA THR A 178 10.53 11.04 -8.86
C THR A 178 10.61 10.83 -10.37
N ALA A 179 10.86 9.59 -10.79
CA ALA A 179 10.92 9.19 -12.19
C ALA A 179 9.52 8.88 -12.75
N ILE A 180 8.68 8.20 -11.97
CA ILE A 180 7.27 7.91 -12.28
C ILE A 180 6.42 8.44 -11.13
N LYS A 181 5.48 9.31 -11.45
CA LYS A 181 4.56 9.92 -10.48
C LYS A 181 3.32 9.04 -10.26
N PRO A 182 2.59 9.20 -9.15
CA PRO A 182 1.31 8.53 -8.91
C PRO A 182 0.24 8.87 -9.96
N LEU A 183 0.36 10.02 -10.62
CA LEU A 183 -0.53 10.47 -11.69
C LEU A 183 0.27 10.54 -12.99
N GLN A 184 -0.25 9.93 -14.06
CA GLN A 184 0.42 9.79 -15.36
C GLN A 184 -0.48 10.18 -16.54
N GLY A 185 0.19 10.48 -17.67
CA GLY A 185 -0.46 10.92 -18.90
C GLY A 185 -0.92 12.38 -18.86
N ASP A 186 -1.32 12.91 -20.00
CA ASP A 186 -1.70 14.31 -20.18
C ASP A 186 -2.93 14.70 -19.35
N LEU A 187 -3.74 13.74 -19.00
CA LEU A 187 -4.98 13.93 -18.27
C LEU A 187 -4.91 13.45 -16.80
N ALA A 188 -3.72 13.20 -16.29
CA ALA A 188 -3.46 12.85 -14.89
C ALA A 188 -4.25 11.63 -14.38
N GLY A 189 -4.22 10.52 -15.13
CA GLY A 189 -4.80 9.24 -14.70
C GLY A 189 -3.99 8.59 -13.58
N PRO A 190 -4.57 7.66 -12.81
CA PRO A 190 -3.90 6.96 -11.73
C PRO A 190 -2.80 6.05 -12.30
N ASN A 191 -1.72 5.86 -11.54
CA ASN A 191 -0.66 4.90 -11.89
C ASN A 191 -0.45 3.93 -10.75
N ASP A 192 -0.18 2.68 -11.06
CA ASP A 192 -0.14 1.57 -10.11
C ASP A 192 0.96 1.71 -9.06
N ALA A 193 2.08 2.31 -9.45
CA ALA A 193 3.22 2.52 -8.57
C ALA A 193 3.95 3.82 -8.89
N ALA A 194 4.59 4.38 -7.87
CA ALA A 194 5.55 5.46 -8.02
C ALA A 194 6.97 4.89 -8.14
N VAL A 195 7.82 5.56 -8.92
CA VAL A 195 9.24 5.19 -9.07
C VAL A 195 10.12 6.37 -8.74
N ILE A 196 11.07 6.19 -7.84
CA ILE A 196 12.08 7.18 -7.48
C ILE A 196 13.47 6.71 -7.93
N LYS A 197 14.32 7.66 -8.33
CA LYS A 197 15.73 7.46 -8.66
C LYS A 197 16.60 8.00 -7.52
N PRO A 198 16.97 7.18 -6.51
CA PRO A 198 17.65 7.69 -5.32
C PRO A 198 19.12 8.07 -5.54
N LEU A 199 19.78 7.46 -6.53
CA LEU A 199 21.20 7.66 -6.81
C LEU A 199 21.40 8.40 -8.13
N LYS A 200 22.22 9.45 -8.12
CA LYS A 200 22.51 10.27 -9.31
C LYS A 200 23.19 9.47 -10.43
N ASP A 201 24.13 8.62 -10.06
CA ASP A 201 25.01 7.88 -10.98
C ASP A 201 24.49 6.48 -11.34
N SER A 202 23.26 6.14 -10.96
CA SER A 202 22.63 4.86 -11.30
C SER A 202 21.28 5.08 -11.98
N TRP A 203 20.96 4.23 -12.96
CA TRP A 203 19.62 4.17 -13.55
C TRP A 203 18.66 3.27 -12.77
N MET A 204 19.14 2.66 -11.71
CA MET A 204 18.27 1.86 -10.81
C MET A 204 17.27 2.76 -10.11
N GLY A 205 16.01 2.30 -10.06
CA GLY A 205 14.92 2.94 -9.33
C GLY A 205 14.43 2.09 -8.17
N VAL A 206 13.79 2.74 -7.22
CA VAL A 206 12.97 2.12 -6.19
C VAL A 206 11.51 2.31 -6.56
N VAL A 207 10.76 1.23 -6.59
CA VAL A 207 9.32 1.21 -6.88
C VAL A 207 8.56 1.14 -5.57
N ILE A 208 7.56 1.99 -5.42
CA ILE A 208 6.66 2.04 -4.26
C ILE A 208 5.24 1.81 -4.75
N SER A 209 4.63 0.76 -4.25
CA SER A 209 3.27 0.32 -4.60
C SER A 209 2.46 0.00 -3.35
N CYS A 210 1.15 -0.16 -3.47
CA CYS A 210 0.31 -0.61 -2.37
C CYS A 210 -0.77 -1.58 -2.88
N GLY A 211 -1.37 -2.31 -1.92
CA GLY A 211 -2.55 -3.14 -2.15
C GLY A 211 -3.46 -3.11 -0.92
N ILE A 212 -4.75 -3.02 -1.12
CA ILE A 212 -5.74 -2.87 -0.06
C ILE A 212 -7.13 -3.35 -0.50
N ASN A 213 -7.70 -4.33 0.21
CA ASN A 213 -8.99 -4.94 -0.14
C ASN A 213 -9.96 -5.00 1.06
N PRO A 214 -10.36 -3.89 1.69
CA PRO A 214 -11.07 -3.87 2.97
C PRO A 214 -12.51 -4.37 2.88
N PHE A 215 -13.04 -4.56 1.69
CA PHE A 215 -14.42 -4.99 1.48
C PHE A 215 -14.57 -6.51 1.29
N TYR A 216 -13.46 -7.23 1.15
CA TYR A 216 -13.52 -8.69 1.08
C TYR A 216 -14.00 -9.25 2.43
N PRO A 217 -15.02 -10.13 2.41
CA PRO A 217 -15.60 -10.64 3.66
C PRO A 217 -14.67 -11.57 4.44
N ASP A 218 -13.76 -12.27 3.75
CA ASP A 218 -12.80 -13.21 4.35
C ASP A 218 -11.45 -12.53 4.57
N PRO A 219 -11.00 -12.33 5.83
CA PRO A 219 -9.71 -11.72 6.16
C PRO A 219 -8.49 -12.43 5.56
N TYR A 220 -8.59 -13.75 5.35
CA TYR A 220 -7.51 -14.51 4.69
C TYR A 220 -7.34 -14.06 3.23
N TRP A 221 -8.45 -14.06 2.46
CA TRP A 221 -8.38 -13.65 1.06
C TRP A 221 -8.19 -12.14 0.91
N MET A 222 -8.69 -11.34 1.85
CA MET A 222 -8.36 -9.91 1.92
C MET A 222 -6.86 -9.68 2.04
N ALA A 223 -6.19 -10.37 2.97
CA ALA A 223 -4.75 -10.24 3.17
C ALA A 223 -3.95 -10.79 1.98
N ALA A 224 -4.32 -11.96 1.46
CA ALA A 224 -3.71 -12.55 0.27
C ALA A 224 -3.79 -11.63 -0.95
N ALA A 225 -4.99 -11.06 -1.21
CA ALA A 225 -5.21 -10.13 -2.31
C ALA A 225 -4.43 -8.82 -2.12
N SER A 226 -4.38 -8.26 -0.92
CA SER A 226 -3.61 -7.03 -0.66
C SER A 226 -2.10 -7.23 -0.87
N ILE A 227 -1.56 -8.40 -0.52
CA ILE A 227 -0.15 -8.74 -0.79
C ILE A 227 0.08 -8.87 -2.31
N GLU A 228 -0.76 -9.65 -2.97
CA GLU A 228 -0.65 -9.90 -4.41
C GLU A 228 -0.79 -8.59 -5.20
N GLU A 229 -1.75 -7.74 -4.85
CA GLU A 229 -1.98 -6.45 -5.48
C GLU A 229 -0.77 -5.50 -5.32
N ALA A 230 -0.18 -5.42 -4.13
CA ALA A 230 1.04 -4.63 -3.93
C ALA A 230 2.19 -5.11 -4.83
N ILE A 231 2.35 -6.43 -5.00
CA ILE A 231 3.36 -7.03 -5.87
C ILE A 231 3.00 -6.84 -7.36
N ARG A 232 1.73 -6.99 -7.72
CA ARG A 232 1.19 -6.77 -9.06
C ARG A 232 1.40 -5.32 -9.51
N ASN A 233 1.05 -4.35 -8.66
CA ASN A 233 1.25 -2.93 -8.90
C ASN A 233 2.73 -2.57 -9.06
N ASN A 234 3.60 -3.23 -8.31
CA ASN A 234 5.04 -3.09 -8.47
C ASN A 234 5.51 -3.59 -9.85
N ALA A 235 4.99 -4.74 -10.27
CA ALA A 235 5.35 -5.38 -11.53
C ALA A 235 4.84 -4.64 -12.78
N SER A 236 3.67 -3.96 -12.69
CA SER A 236 3.07 -3.22 -13.80
C SER A 236 3.99 -2.12 -14.36
N VAL A 237 4.82 -1.50 -13.51
CA VAL A 237 5.82 -0.51 -13.91
C VAL A 237 7.19 -1.13 -14.21
N GLY A 238 7.35 -2.46 -14.06
CA GLY A 238 8.60 -3.20 -14.28
C GLY A 238 9.41 -3.48 -13.02
N GLY A 239 8.87 -3.23 -11.84
CA GLY A 239 9.52 -3.51 -10.56
C GLY A 239 9.59 -5.01 -10.24
N ARG A 240 10.50 -5.37 -9.35
CA ARG A 240 10.75 -6.75 -8.91
C ARG A 240 11.49 -6.80 -7.58
N ARG A 241 11.65 -8.01 -6.99
CA ARG A 241 12.29 -8.22 -5.68
C ARG A 241 11.62 -7.38 -4.61
N VAL A 242 10.31 -7.57 -4.47
CA VAL A 242 9.48 -6.76 -3.58
C VAL A 242 9.69 -7.20 -2.14
N ALA A 243 9.91 -6.24 -1.26
CA ALA A 243 9.75 -6.38 0.18
C ALA A 243 8.46 -5.71 0.62
N LEU A 244 7.85 -6.21 1.68
CA LEU A 244 6.52 -5.80 2.13
C LEU A 244 6.59 -5.05 3.47
N LEU A 245 5.65 -4.12 3.63
CA LEU A 245 5.33 -3.47 4.89
C LEU A 245 3.82 -3.61 5.11
N ASP A 246 3.42 -4.02 6.30
CA ASP A 246 2.02 -4.14 6.65
C ASP A 246 1.52 -2.91 7.43
N ASN A 247 0.22 -2.68 7.35
CA ASN A 247 -0.51 -1.79 8.25
C ASN A 247 -1.86 -2.43 8.58
N PHE A 248 -1.89 -3.10 9.74
CA PHE A 248 -3.12 -3.66 10.28
C PHE A 248 -3.95 -2.59 10.98
N VAL A 249 -5.23 -2.46 10.59
CA VAL A 249 -6.21 -1.63 11.27
C VAL A 249 -7.37 -2.53 11.68
N TRP A 250 -7.49 -2.80 13.00
CA TRP A 250 -8.36 -3.85 13.54
C TRP A 250 -9.08 -3.44 14.81
N GLY A 251 -10.17 -4.15 15.13
CA GLY A 251 -10.86 -4.04 16.40
C GLY A 251 -10.07 -4.59 17.58
N ASN A 252 -10.67 -4.61 18.76
CA ASN A 252 -10.06 -5.02 20.03
C ASN A 252 -9.67 -6.52 20.01
N PRO A 253 -8.39 -6.90 20.06
CA PRO A 253 -7.93 -8.28 20.02
C PRO A 253 -8.23 -9.07 21.30
N GLU A 254 -8.77 -8.45 22.34
CA GLU A 254 -9.30 -9.15 23.52
C GLU A 254 -10.65 -9.83 23.26
N ARG A 255 -11.31 -9.47 22.17
CA ARG A 255 -12.51 -10.11 21.68
C ARG A 255 -12.14 -11.32 20.83
N GLU A 256 -12.68 -12.49 21.16
CA GLU A 256 -12.30 -13.75 20.50
C GLU A 256 -12.56 -13.75 18.99
N ASP A 257 -13.63 -13.12 18.53
CA ASP A 257 -13.99 -12.99 17.11
C ASP A 257 -13.04 -12.03 16.36
N ARG A 258 -12.65 -10.90 16.96
CA ARG A 258 -11.67 -9.97 16.37
C ARG A 258 -10.30 -10.63 16.31
N MET A 259 -9.90 -11.30 17.40
CA MET A 259 -8.65 -12.07 17.42
C MET A 259 -8.68 -13.18 16.37
N GLY A 260 -9.78 -13.91 16.21
CA GLY A 260 -9.91 -14.96 15.21
C GLY A 260 -9.75 -14.44 13.78
N SER A 261 -10.35 -13.29 13.47
CA SER A 261 -10.21 -12.65 12.16
C SER A 261 -8.78 -12.11 11.92
N LEU A 262 -8.13 -11.58 12.96
CA LEU A 262 -6.72 -11.12 12.89
C LEU A 262 -5.76 -12.28 12.63
N VAL A 263 -5.91 -13.40 13.36
CA VAL A 263 -5.12 -14.62 13.16
C VAL A 263 -5.26 -15.13 11.72
N ARG A 264 -6.49 -15.15 11.20
CA ARG A 264 -6.78 -15.60 9.84
C ARG A 264 -6.10 -14.73 8.77
N ALA A 265 -6.04 -13.42 8.96
CA ALA A 265 -5.31 -12.51 8.08
C ALA A 265 -3.77 -12.72 8.20
N ALA A 266 -3.27 -12.93 9.43
CA ALA A 266 -1.85 -13.19 9.67
C ALA A 266 -1.38 -14.53 9.07
N GLU A 267 -2.23 -15.56 9.06
CA GLU A 267 -1.97 -16.83 8.35
C GLU A 267 -1.72 -16.59 6.87
N ALA A 268 -2.57 -15.81 6.20
CA ALA A 268 -2.37 -15.44 4.81
C ALA A 268 -1.08 -14.63 4.61
N CYS A 269 -0.76 -13.68 5.50
CA CYS A 269 0.51 -12.95 5.45
C CYS A 269 1.71 -13.90 5.49
N TYR A 270 1.70 -14.90 6.38
CA TYR A 270 2.76 -15.91 6.46
C TYR A 270 2.87 -16.73 5.17
N GLU A 271 1.76 -17.25 4.67
CA GLU A 271 1.74 -18.13 3.50
C GLU A 271 2.14 -17.39 2.22
N PHE A 272 1.54 -16.23 1.96
CA PHE A 272 1.75 -15.50 0.71
C PHE A 272 3.08 -14.75 0.66
N SER A 273 3.62 -14.26 1.80
CA SER A 273 4.98 -13.70 1.82
C SER A 273 6.02 -14.74 1.41
N LYS A 274 5.87 -15.98 1.88
CA LYS A 274 6.74 -17.11 1.47
C LYS A 274 6.50 -17.55 0.03
N ALA A 275 5.23 -17.64 -0.39
CA ALA A 275 4.89 -18.06 -1.74
C ALA A 275 5.41 -17.09 -2.81
N PHE A 276 5.42 -15.78 -2.51
CA PHE A 276 5.95 -14.75 -3.40
C PHE A 276 7.44 -14.45 -3.22
N ASP A 277 8.12 -15.04 -2.23
CA ASP A 277 9.48 -14.68 -1.83
C ASP A 277 9.61 -13.18 -1.48
N ALA A 278 8.58 -12.62 -0.87
CA ALA A 278 8.46 -11.20 -0.53
C ALA A 278 8.44 -11.03 0.99
N PRO A 279 9.58 -10.76 1.64
CA PRO A 279 9.65 -10.66 3.09
C PRO A 279 8.98 -9.39 3.62
N PHE A 280 8.33 -9.49 4.78
CA PHE A 280 7.97 -8.32 5.57
C PHE A 280 9.24 -7.74 6.22
N ILE A 281 9.51 -6.46 6.01
CA ILE A 281 10.68 -5.75 6.51
C ILE A 281 10.35 -4.68 7.55
N SER A 282 9.10 -4.29 7.63
CA SER A 282 8.55 -3.36 8.62
C SER A 282 7.03 -3.53 8.67
N GLY A 283 6.39 -2.90 9.62
CA GLY A 283 4.95 -2.88 9.74
C GLY A 283 4.49 -1.92 10.82
N LYS A 284 3.18 -1.70 10.85
CA LYS A 284 2.50 -0.88 11.83
C LYS A 284 1.14 -1.52 12.11
N ASP A 285 0.84 -1.75 13.36
CA ASP A 285 -0.49 -2.19 13.77
C ASP A 285 -1.25 -1.08 14.49
N SER A 286 -2.55 -1.07 14.28
CA SER A 286 -3.50 -0.23 14.98
C SER A 286 -4.65 -1.10 15.43
N LEU A 287 -4.58 -1.55 16.67
CA LEU A 287 -5.56 -2.42 17.30
C LEU A 287 -6.43 -1.63 18.27
N TYR A 288 -7.47 -2.24 18.82
CA TYR A 288 -8.45 -1.59 19.71
C TYR A 288 -9.28 -0.48 19.06
N ASN A 289 -9.42 -0.46 17.72
CA ASN A 289 -10.25 0.52 17.03
C ASN A 289 -11.74 0.14 17.18
N GLU A 290 -12.30 0.48 18.33
CA GLU A 290 -13.69 0.23 18.71
C GLU A 290 -14.39 1.55 19.01
N SER A 291 -15.69 1.58 18.77
CA SER A 291 -16.57 2.69 19.12
C SER A 291 -17.90 2.17 19.65
N PRO A 292 -18.79 3.02 20.18
CA PRO A 292 -20.16 2.62 20.50
C PRO A 292 -20.95 2.08 19.30
N LEU A 293 -20.52 2.39 18.07
CA LEU A 293 -21.13 1.88 16.83
C LEU A 293 -20.56 0.52 16.40
N GLY A 294 -19.53 0.02 17.10
CA GLY A 294 -18.84 -1.24 16.81
C GLY A 294 -17.37 -1.04 16.42
N PRO A 295 -16.70 -2.13 16.04
CA PRO A 295 -15.32 -2.10 15.59
C PRO A 295 -15.19 -1.45 14.20
N VAL A 296 -14.01 -0.96 13.90
CA VAL A 296 -13.65 -0.63 12.51
C VAL A 296 -13.73 -1.90 11.64
N ARG A 297 -13.98 -1.71 10.36
CA ARG A 297 -13.84 -2.79 9.38
C ARG A 297 -12.40 -3.29 9.39
N PRO A 298 -12.16 -4.60 9.53
CA PRO A 298 -10.83 -5.17 9.37
C PRO A 298 -10.18 -4.73 8.06
N THR A 299 -9.02 -4.12 8.15
CA THR A 299 -8.31 -3.58 6.99
C THR A 299 -6.84 -3.90 7.10
N LEU A 300 -6.26 -4.40 6.01
CA LEU A 300 -4.83 -4.58 5.85
C LEU A 300 -4.37 -3.83 4.60
N LEU A 301 -3.57 -2.79 4.82
CA LEU A 301 -2.85 -2.11 3.76
C LEU A 301 -1.44 -2.71 3.66
N ILE A 302 -1.07 -3.16 2.49
CA ILE A 302 0.29 -3.63 2.20
C ILE A 302 0.99 -2.59 1.33
N THR A 303 2.19 -2.18 1.74
CA THR A 303 3.09 -1.40 0.90
C THR A 303 4.18 -2.31 0.35
N GLY A 304 4.39 -2.29 -0.97
CA GLY A 304 5.45 -3.00 -1.65
C GLY A 304 6.61 -2.06 -2.01
N ILE A 305 7.83 -2.41 -1.62
CA ILE A 305 9.05 -1.71 -2.05
C ILE A 305 9.85 -2.65 -2.95
N GLY A 306 9.97 -2.30 -4.23
CA GLY A 306 10.67 -3.10 -5.22
C GLY A 306 11.82 -2.36 -5.88
N ILE A 307 12.57 -3.10 -6.69
CA ILE A 307 13.69 -2.57 -7.48
C ILE A 307 13.30 -2.57 -8.96
N LEU A 308 13.49 -1.44 -9.62
CA LEU A 308 13.48 -1.33 -11.08
C LEU A 308 14.93 -1.20 -11.57
N PRO A 309 15.46 -2.18 -12.29
CA PRO A 309 16.88 -2.18 -12.67
C PRO A 309 17.29 -0.99 -13.55
N ASP A 310 16.37 -0.50 -14.37
CA ASP A 310 16.59 0.66 -15.26
C ASP A 310 15.30 1.46 -15.42
N ILE A 311 15.24 2.64 -14.82
CA ILE A 311 14.05 3.51 -14.87
C ILE A 311 13.67 3.96 -16.30
N ARG A 312 14.58 3.89 -17.27
CA ARG A 312 14.30 4.22 -18.67
C ARG A 312 13.40 3.20 -19.36
N LYS A 313 13.24 2.01 -18.74
CA LYS A 313 12.35 0.93 -19.19
C LYS A 313 11.01 0.91 -18.46
N ALA A 314 10.80 1.84 -17.51
CA ALA A 314 9.55 1.92 -16.78
C ALA A 314 8.34 2.09 -17.72
N VAL A 315 7.27 1.41 -17.37
CA VAL A 315 5.99 1.49 -18.07
C VAL A 315 5.00 2.25 -17.22
N THR A 316 4.02 2.88 -17.84
CA THR A 316 2.98 3.67 -17.17
C THR A 316 1.60 3.32 -17.71
N VAL A 317 0.56 3.68 -16.96
CA VAL A 317 -0.83 3.34 -17.25
C VAL A 317 -1.37 3.89 -18.57
N HIS A 318 -1.03 5.15 -18.93
CA HIS A 318 -1.63 5.83 -20.07
C HIS A 318 -1.26 5.18 -21.41
N LEU A 319 -2.24 5.02 -22.29
CA LEU A 319 -2.04 4.50 -23.66
C LEU A 319 -1.08 5.39 -24.46
N LYS A 320 -0.33 4.79 -25.38
CA LYS A 320 0.76 5.47 -26.10
C LYS A 320 0.49 5.69 -27.57
N LYS A 321 -0.12 4.68 -28.24
CA LYS A 321 -0.14 4.76 -29.71
C LYS A 321 -1.40 4.14 -30.29
N GLU A 322 -2.06 4.89 -31.18
CA GLU A 322 -3.18 4.41 -31.97
C GLU A 322 -2.77 3.24 -32.86
N GLY A 323 -3.59 2.20 -32.89
CA GLY A 323 -3.38 0.96 -33.61
C GLY A 323 -2.60 -0.12 -32.84
N ASP A 324 -2.08 0.16 -31.65
CA ASP A 324 -1.47 -0.85 -30.80
C ASP A 324 -2.55 -1.75 -30.17
N PRO A 325 -2.34 -3.06 -30.12
CA PRO A 325 -3.31 -4.00 -29.53
C PRO A 325 -3.25 -3.98 -28.00
N LEU A 326 -4.42 -4.30 -27.41
CA LEU A 326 -4.58 -4.51 -25.98
C LEU A 326 -4.71 -5.99 -25.67
N TYR A 327 -4.04 -6.40 -24.59
CA TYR A 327 -4.08 -7.74 -24.04
C TYR A 327 -4.55 -7.75 -22.60
N VAL A 328 -5.36 -8.74 -22.24
CA VAL A 328 -5.58 -9.13 -20.84
C VAL A 328 -4.67 -10.31 -20.53
N LEU A 329 -3.91 -10.21 -19.44
CA LEU A 329 -3.14 -11.31 -18.87
C LEU A 329 -3.92 -11.87 -17.69
N GLY A 330 -3.96 -13.21 -17.54
CA GLY A 330 -4.69 -13.91 -16.49
C GLY A 330 -6.16 -14.18 -16.85
N THR A 331 -6.89 -14.82 -15.94
CA THR A 331 -8.26 -15.31 -16.16
C THR A 331 -9.27 -14.56 -15.30
N THR A 332 -10.40 -14.18 -15.91
CA THR A 332 -11.55 -13.64 -15.18
C THR A 332 -12.42 -14.78 -14.66
N LYS A 333 -12.76 -14.75 -13.38
CA LYS A 333 -13.57 -15.74 -12.68
C LYS A 333 -14.82 -15.10 -12.07
N ASP A 334 -15.75 -15.92 -11.61
CA ASP A 334 -16.95 -15.46 -10.90
C ASP A 334 -16.61 -15.16 -9.41
N GLU A 335 -15.83 -14.10 -9.21
CA GLU A 335 -15.28 -13.69 -7.93
C GLU A 335 -15.67 -12.23 -7.66
N LEU A 336 -16.85 -12.03 -7.06
CA LEU A 336 -17.48 -10.72 -6.91
C LEU A 336 -17.62 -10.24 -5.48
N ALA A 337 -17.38 -11.11 -4.46
CA ALA A 337 -17.59 -10.73 -3.07
C ALA A 337 -16.73 -9.53 -2.67
N GLY A 338 -17.38 -8.49 -2.18
CA GLY A 338 -16.73 -7.24 -1.80
C GLY A 338 -16.37 -6.31 -2.97
N SER A 339 -16.64 -6.71 -4.22
CA SER A 339 -16.34 -5.88 -5.40
C SER A 339 -17.09 -4.55 -5.39
N ALA A 340 -16.51 -3.54 -6.04
CA ALA A 340 -17.15 -2.25 -6.26
C ALA A 340 -18.49 -2.41 -6.98
N TYR A 341 -18.57 -3.38 -7.91
CA TYR A 341 -19.78 -3.67 -8.65
C TYR A 341 -20.95 -4.13 -7.75
N LEU A 342 -20.72 -5.08 -6.84
CA LEU A 342 -21.76 -5.50 -5.90
C LEU A 342 -22.09 -4.39 -4.89
N ARG A 343 -21.08 -3.71 -4.37
CA ARG A 343 -21.29 -2.60 -3.42
C ARG A 343 -22.15 -1.49 -4.01
N SER A 344 -21.90 -1.12 -5.27
CA SER A 344 -22.69 -0.08 -5.95
C SER A 344 -24.17 -0.43 -6.10
N LYS A 345 -24.51 -1.72 -6.02
CA LYS A 345 -25.89 -2.25 -6.04
C LYS A 345 -26.45 -2.55 -4.65
N GLY A 346 -25.66 -2.38 -3.57
CA GLY A 346 -26.05 -2.76 -2.21
C GLY A 346 -26.19 -4.28 -2.02
N ILE A 347 -25.53 -5.09 -2.86
CA ILE A 347 -25.60 -6.55 -2.83
C ILE A 347 -24.41 -7.08 -2.02
N ASN A 348 -24.70 -7.97 -1.06
CA ASN A 348 -23.71 -8.74 -0.32
C ASN A 348 -23.72 -10.20 -0.82
N GLY A 349 -22.57 -10.86 -0.81
CA GLY A 349 -22.42 -12.26 -1.21
C GLY A 349 -21.42 -12.44 -2.34
N GLY A 350 -21.44 -13.61 -2.97
CA GLY A 350 -20.49 -14.03 -4.00
C GLY A 350 -19.27 -14.74 -3.43
N GLU A 351 -18.42 -15.25 -4.32
CA GLU A 351 -17.11 -15.79 -4.00
C GLU A 351 -16.11 -14.65 -3.81
N CYS A 352 -15.25 -14.78 -2.80
CA CYS A 352 -14.13 -13.87 -2.59
C CYS A 352 -13.06 -14.13 -3.68
N PRO A 353 -12.45 -13.08 -4.26
CA PRO A 353 -11.31 -13.27 -5.14
C PRO A 353 -10.20 -14.06 -4.45
N LYS A 354 -9.69 -15.09 -5.12
CA LYS A 354 -8.67 -16.00 -4.60
C LYS A 354 -7.36 -15.80 -5.33
N VAL A 355 -6.27 -15.79 -4.57
CA VAL A 355 -4.93 -15.65 -5.11
C VAL A 355 -4.30 -17.02 -5.34
N ASP A 356 -3.88 -17.29 -6.56
CA ASP A 356 -2.95 -18.38 -6.88
C ASP A 356 -1.55 -17.77 -7.10
N ALA A 357 -0.72 -17.87 -6.07
CA ALA A 357 0.63 -17.30 -6.08
C ALA A 357 1.52 -17.88 -7.19
N LYS A 358 1.32 -19.14 -7.58
CA LYS A 358 2.09 -19.75 -8.67
C LYS A 358 1.75 -19.10 -10.01
N THR A 359 0.48 -19.05 -10.34
CA THR A 359 -0.01 -18.40 -11.57
C THR A 359 0.36 -16.93 -11.61
N SER A 360 0.21 -16.20 -10.50
CA SER A 360 0.59 -14.78 -10.40
C SER A 360 2.09 -14.58 -10.68
N LYS A 361 2.96 -15.40 -10.06
CA LYS A 361 4.42 -15.34 -10.32
C LYS A 361 4.79 -15.63 -11.77
N GLU A 362 4.12 -16.55 -12.41
CA GLU A 362 4.33 -16.88 -13.84
C GLU A 362 3.98 -15.68 -14.73
N ILE A 363 2.82 -15.06 -14.51
CA ILE A 363 2.39 -13.85 -15.23
C ILE A 363 3.36 -12.70 -15.00
N ILE A 364 3.72 -12.41 -13.75
CA ILE A 364 4.64 -11.33 -13.38
C ILE A 364 6.03 -11.52 -14.01
N ARG A 365 6.55 -12.75 -14.06
CA ARG A 365 7.84 -13.04 -14.71
C ARG A 365 7.79 -12.77 -16.20
N ALA A 366 6.71 -13.21 -16.88
CA ALA A 366 6.53 -12.96 -18.31
C ALA A 366 6.38 -11.45 -18.59
N LEU A 367 5.57 -10.73 -17.78
CA LEU A 367 5.36 -9.29 -17.91
C LEU A 367 6.65 -8.50 -17.73
N THR A 368 7.39 -8.74 -16.66
CA THR A 368 8.66 -8.02 -16.41
C THR A 368 9.71 -8.32 -17.48
N LYS A 369 9.75 -9.54 -18.02
CA LYS A 369 10.59 -9.88 -19.19
C LYS A 369 10.16 -9.12 -20.44
N ALA A 370 8.87 -9.01 -20.70
CA ALA A 370 8.34 -8.24 -21.83
C ALA A 370 8.65 -6.74 -21.71
N ILE A 371 8.52 -6.17 -20.51
CA ILE A 371 8.88 -4.79 -20.21
C ILE A 371 10.38 -4.57 -20.45
N ASP A 372 11.26 -5.43 -19.92
CA ASP A 372 12.71 -5.34 -20.13
C ASP A 372 13.10 -5.40 -21.61
N SER A 373 12.37 -6.18 -22.39
CA SER A 373 12.57 -6.32 -23.84
C SER A 373 11.96 -5.16 -24.65
N GLY A 374 11.26 -4.23 -23.98
CA GLY A 374 10.64 -3.07 -24.61
C GLY A 374 9.44 -3.40 -25.48
N LEU A 375 8.74 -4.51 -25.21
CA LEU A 375 7.56 -5.00 -25.96
C LEU A 375 6.27 -4.30 -25.52
N VAL A 376 6.21 -3.89 -24.26
CA VAL A 376 5.05 -3.26 -23.62
C VAL A 376 5.13 -1.74 -23.79
N ALA A 377 4.03 -1.12 -24.17
CA ALA A 377 3.90 0.33 -24.29
C ALA A 377 3.21 0.94 -23.06
N ALA A 378 2.11 0.34 -22.59
CA ALA A 378 1.42 0.71 -21.36
C ALA A 378 0.98 -0.55 -20.61
N CYS A 379 0.86 -0.44 -19.29
CA CYS A 379 0.39 -1.53 -18.44
C CYS A 379 -0.42 -0.96 -17.27
N HIS A 380 -1.48 -1.66 -16.89
CA HIS A 380 -2.30 -1.39 -15.71
C HIS A 380 -2.68 -2.69 -15.05
N ASP A 381 -2.71 -2.71 -13.72
CA ASP A 381 -3.29 -3.82 -12.98
C ASP A 381 -4.83 -3.82 -13.14
N VAL A 382 -5.46 -4.95 -12.91
CA VAL A 382 -6.92 -5.06 -12.92
C VAL A 382 -7.37 -5.36 -11.50
N SER A 383 -7.86 -4.34 -10.81
CA SER A 383 -8.33 -4.37 -9.42
C SER A 383 -9.77 -3.88 -9.29
N GLU A 384 -10.06 -2.86 -8.47
CA GLU A 384 -11.43 -2.40 -8.23
C GLU A 384 -12.16 -2.00 -9.51
N GLY A 385 -13.36 -2.55 -9.67
CA GLY A 385 -14.19 -2.35 -10.87
C GLY A 385 -13.74 -3.14 -12.09
N GLY A 386 -12.74 -4.01 -11.95
CA GLY A 386 -12.32 -4.98 -12.95
C GLY A 386 -11.75 -4.37 -14.24
N ILE A 387 -11.83 -5.16 -15.34
CA ILE A 387 -11.30 -4.78 -16.65
C ILE A 387 -11.96 -3.48 -17.18
N GLY A 388 -13.24 -3.28 -16.86
CA GLY A 388 -13.98 -2.10 -17.33
C GLY A 388 -13.39 -0.80 -16.81
N VAL A 389 -13.11 -0.72 -15.51
CA VAL A 389 -12.50 0.44 -14.87
C VAL A 389 -11.05 0.59 -15.32
N ALA A 390 -10.24 -0.46 -15.27
CA ALA A 390 -8.84 -0.40 -15.68
C ALA A 390 -8.66 0.11 -17.12
N ALA A 391 -9.48 -0.39 -18.06
CA ALA A 391 -9.44 0.08 -19.44
C ALA A 391 -9.88 1.53 -19.60
N ALA A 392 -10.90 1.96 -18.83
CA ALA A 392 -11.34 3.34 -18.82
C ALA A 392 -10.26 4.29 -18.28
N GLU A 393 -9.54 3.90 -17.22
CA GLU A 393 -8.43 4.66 -16.63
C GLU A 393 -7.26 4.81 -17.59
N MET A 394 -6.87 3.74 -18.31
CA MET A 394 -5.84 3.82 -19.35
C MET A 394 -6.23 4.80 -20.47
N ALA A 395 -7.49 4.75 -20.92
CA ALA A 395 -8.01 5.64 -21.94
C ALA A 395 -8.11 7.09 -21.46
N MET A 396 -8.64 7.31 -20.26
CA MET A 396 -8.74 8.65 -19.66
C MET A 396 -7.38 9.30 -19.43
N ALA A 397 -6.39 8.53 -18.98
CA ALA A 397 -5.04 9.04 -18.72
C ALA A 397 -4.36 9.59 -19.98
N SER A 398 -4.62 8.98 -21.14
CA SER A 398 -4.02 9.37 -22.43
C SER A 398 -4.88 10.30 -23.27
N GLY A 399 -6.19 10.26 -23.11
CA GLY A 399 -7.14 10.88 -24.04
C GLY A 399 -7.34 10.10 -25.35
N LEU A 400 -6.72 8.93 -25.49
CA LEU A 400 -6.94 8.01 -26.61
C LEU A 400 -8.13 7.10 -26.33
N GLY A 401 -8.97 6.88 -27.34
CA GLY A 401 -10.01 5.88 -27.28
C GLY A 401 -9.46 4.46 -27.36
N LEU A 402 -10.31 3.50 -27.08
CA LEU A 402 -10.01 2.09 -27.28
C LEU A 402 -11.29 1.28 -27.56
N SER A 403 -11.12 0.12 -28.19
CA SER A 403 -12.19 -0.86 -28.36
C SER A 403 -11.82 -2.15 -27.65
N LEU A 404 -12.71 -2.64 -26.79
CA LEU A 404 -12.61 -3.95 -26.12
C LEU A 404 -13.63 -4.91 -26.70
N ASP A 405 -13.23 -6.16 -26.94
CA ASP A 405 -14.11 -7.26 -27.26
C ASP A 405 -14.08 -8.31 -26.14
N LEU A 406 -15.18 -8.45 -25.43
CA LEU A 406 -15.25 -9.34 -24.25
C LEU A 406 -15.21 -10.82 -24.63
N ARG A 407 -15.46 -11.16 -25.90
CA ARG A 407 -15.40 -12.55 -26.39
C ARG A 407 -13.97 -13.09 -26.41
N ASP A 408 -12.98 -12.19 -26.46
CA ASP A 408 -11.55 -12.53 -26.50
C ASP A 408 -10.89 -12.47 -25.10
N VAL A 409 -11.65 -12.08 -24.06
CA VAL A 409 -11.15 -12.06 -22.67
C VAL A 409 -11.08 -13.49 -22.14
N PRO A 410 -9.91 -13.96 -21.66
CA PRO A 410 -9.82 -15.23 -20.96
C PRO A 410 -10.72 -15.22 -19.71
N SER A 411 -11.84 -15.97 -19.78
CA SER A 411 -12.88 -15.91 -18.75
C SER A 411 -13.60 -17.25 -18.56
N GLU A 412 -13.89 -17.57 -17.31
CA GLU A 412 -14.78 -18.66 -16.90
C GLU A 412 -16.25 -18.17 -16.82
N VAL A 413 -16.48 -16.87 -16.92
CA VAL A 413 -17.79 -16.21 -16.77
C VAL A 413 -18.45 -16.01 -18.12
N LYS A 414 -19.79 -16.10 -18.16
CA LYS A 414 -20.58 -16.06 -19.41
C LYS A 414 -21.56 -14.87 -19.49
N ARG A 415 -21.36 -13.83 -18.66
CA ARG A 415 -22.14 -12.59 -18.70
C ARG A 415 -21.20 -11.41 -18.89
N SER A 416 -21.55 -10.49 -19.78
CA SER A 416 -20.69 -9.34 -20.15
C SER A 416 -20.33 -8.44 -18.97
N ASP A 417 -21.30 -8.13 -18.11
CA ASP A 417 -21.08 -7.32 -16.91
C ASP A 417 -20.14 -8.01 -15.90
N LEU A 418 -20.27 -9.32 -15.73
CA LEU A 418 -19.41 -10.07 -14.83
C LEU A 418 -17.98 -10.21 -15.38
N VAL A 419 -17.82 -10.33 -16.70
CA VAL A 419 -16.49 -10.29 -17.34
C VAL A 419 -15.81 -8.95 -17.13
N LEU A 420 -16.55 -7.86 -17.24
CA LEU A 420 -16.03 -6.51 -17.09
C LEU A 420 -15.70 -6.13 -15.64
N PHE A 421 -16.56 -6.51 -14.69
CA PHE A 421 -16.56 -5.93 -13.34
C PHE A 421 -16.15 -6.92 -12.25
N SER A 422 -15.82 -8.19 -12.59
CA SER A 422 -15.19 -9.10 -11.64
C SER A 422 -13.80 -8.60 -11.27
N GLU A 423 -13.43 -8.75 -9.98
CA GLU A 423 -12.15 -8.29 -9.42
C GLU A 423 -11.18 -9.45 -9.15
N SER A 424 -11.22 -10.51 -10.00
CA SER A 424 -10.29 -11.63 -9.89
C SER A 424 -8.85 -11.19 -9.86
N ALA A 425 -8.06 -11.77 -8.96
CA ALA A 425 -6.65 -11.42 -8.77
C ALA A 425 -5.76 -11.79 -9.98
N SER A 426 -4.52 -11.32 -9.97
CA SER A 426 -3.45 -11.71 -10.91
C SER A 426 -3.75 -11.39 -12.38
N ARG A 427 -4.40 -10.26 -12.64
CA ARG A 427 -4.70 -9.80 -14.00
C ARG A 427 -4.05 -8.45 -14.30
N PHE A 428 -3.66 -8.28 -15.56
CA PHE A 428 -3.16 -7.02 -16.11
C PHE A 428 -3.82 -6.71 -17.44
N LEU A 429 -3.96 -5.43 -17.74
CA LEU A 429 -4.30 -4.90 -19.04
C LEU A 429 -3.04 -4.25 -19.66
N VAL A 430 -2.65 -4.69 -20.85
CA VAL A 430 -1.36 -4.35 -21.44
C VAL A 430 -1.52 -3.85 -22.87
N GLU A 431 -1.00 -2.66 -23.17
CA GLU A 431 -0.79 -2.17 -24.52
C GLU A 431 0.54 -2.71 -25.05
N VAL A 432 0.49 -3.44 -26.16
CA VAL A 432 1.65 -4.08 -26.79
C VAL A 432 2.00 -3.32 -28.07
N LYS A 433 3.30 -3.04 -28.27
CA LYS A 433 3.77 -2.39 -29.51
C LYS A 433 3.46 -3.26 -30.71
N LYS A 434 2.69 -2.73 -31.65
CA LYS A 434 2.17 -3.47 -32.83
C LYS A 434 3.28 -4.12 -33.67
N ASP A 435 4.44 -3.47 -33.79
CA ASP A 435 5.60 -3.95 -34.53
C ASP A 435 6.38 -5.06 -33.80
N ARG A 436 6.04 -5.33 -32.54
CA ARG A 436 6.72 -6.32 -31.67
C ARG A 436 5.79 -7.45 -31.22
N LEU A 437 4.60 -7.60 -31.82
CA LEU A 437 3.58 -8.58 -31.43
C LEU A 437 4.09 -10.01 -31.36
N ARG A 438 4.83 -10.46 -32.38
CA ARG A 438 5.33 -11.84 -32.42
C ARG A 438 6.23 -12.15 -31.23
N GLU A 439 7.12 -11.26 -30.88
CA GLU A 439 8.01 -11.44 -29.73
C GLU A 439 7.23 -11.43 -28.40
N PHE A 440 6.19 -10.62 -28.30
CA PHE A 440 5.31 -10.62 -27.15
C PHE A 440 4.58 -11.98 -26.99
N GLU A 441 3.97 -12.48 -28.04
CA GLU A 441 3.29 -13.79 -28.06
C GLU A 441 4.25 -14.94 -27.71
N GLU A 442 5.50 -14.89 -28.16
CA GLU A 442 6.53 -15.87 -27.80
C GLU A 442 6.86 -15.83 -26.29
N VAL A 443 6.88 -14.67 -25.67
CA VAL A 443 7.11 -14.53 -24.21
C VAL A 443 5.96 -15.10 -23.41
N PHE A 444 4.70 -14.95 -23.89
CA PHE A 444 3.50 -15.33 -23.17
C PHE A 444 2.93 -16.70 -23.59
N GLN A 445 3.60 -17.47 -24.46
CA GLN A 445 3.07 -18.75 -24.98
C GLN A 445 2.64 -19.77 -23.91
N SER A 446 3.22 -19.70 -22.69
CA SER A 446 2.88 -20.56 -21.56
C SER A 446 2.00 -19.89 -20.50
N VAL A 447 1.59 -18.65 -20.71
CA VAL A 447 0.80 -17.85 -19.77
C VAL A 447 -0.57 -17.56 -20.39
N ILE A 448 -1.64 -17.65 -19.61
CA ILE A 448 -2.99 -17.34 -20.09
C ILE A 448 -3.08 -15.85 -20.40
N HIS A 449 -3.39 -15.55 -21.65
CA HIS A 449 -3.58 -14.18 -22.14
C HIS A 449 -4.58 -14.16 -23.31
N GLY A 450 -5.17 -13.01 -23.59
CA GLY A 450 -6.06 -12.77 -24.71
C GLY A 450 -5.85 -11.40 -25.34
N ARG A 451 -5.87 -11.32 -26.67
CA ARG A 451 -5.86 -10.05 -27.39
C ARG A 451 -7.27 -9.50 -27.43
N VAL A 452 -7.58 -8.59 -26.50
CA VAL A 452 -8.96 -8.16 -26.21
C VAL A 452 -9.36 -6.87 -26.91
N GLY A 453 -8.46 -6.19 -27.61
CA GLY A 453 -8.83 -4.91 -28.21
C GLY A 453 -7.71 -4.20 -28.94
N VAL A 454 -7.98 -2.94 -29.27
CA VAL A 454 -7.07 -2.04 -29.98
C VAL A 454 -7.24 -0.62 -29.49
N VAL A 455 -6.12 0.09 -29.34
CA VAL A 455 -6.08 1.53 -29.03
C VAL A 455 -6.44 2.33 -30.27
N GLY A 456 -7.32 3.30 -30.14
CA GLY A 456 -7.58 4.25 -31.23
C GLY A 456 -8.93 4.95 -31.13
N GLY A 457 -9.06 6.00 -31.92
CA GLY A 457 -10.24 6.85 -31.91
C GLY A 457 -10.34 7.76 -30.69
N ARG A 458 -11.55 8.25 -30.44
CA ARG A 458 -11.87 9.18 -29.33
C ARG A 458 -12.98 8.68 -28.42
N THR A 459 -13.40 7.43 -28.60
CA THR A 459 -14.44 6.80 -27.82
C THR A 459 -13.92 5.52 -27.16
N PHE A 460 -14.49 5.20 -26.03
CA PHE A 460 -14.33 3.93 -25.33
C PHE A 460 -15.47 3.02 -25.75
N LYS A 461 -15.14 1.95 -26.45
CA LYS A 461 -16.12 1.00 -27.02
C LYS A 461 -15.96 -0.38 -26.40
N ILE A 462 -17.08 -1.01 -26.02
CA ILE A 462 -17.15 -2.36 -25.50
C ILE A 462 -18.06 -3.19 -26.41
N VAL A 463 -17.58 -4.37 -26.83
CA VAL A 463 -18.38 -5.38 -27.50
C VAL A 463 -18.63 -6.51 -26.52
N GLY A 464 -19.89 -6.77 -26.22
CA GLY A 464 -20.32 -7.80 -25.28
C GLY A 464 -20.22 -9.21 -25.84
N LEU A 465 -20.42 -10.20 -24.98
CA LEU A 465 -20.44 -11.63 -25.37
C LEU A 465 -21.56 -11.95 -26.36
N ASP A 466 -22.66 -11.21 -26.31
CA ASP A 466 -23.80 -11.30 -27.21
C ASP A 466 -23.66 -10.46 -28.48
N GLY A 467 -22.53 -9.77 -28.63
CA GLY A 467 -22.26 -8.87 -29.76
C GLY A 467 -22.86 -7.48 -29.62
N LYS A 468 -23.61 -7.16 -28.54
CA LYS A 468 -24.05 -5.80 -28.29
C LYS A 468 -22.84 -4.89 -28.08
N THR A 469 -23.03 -3.62 -28.44
CA THR A 469 -21.99 -2.63 -28.32
C THR A 469 -22.44 -1.50 -27.41
N TRP A 470 -21.55 -1.08 -26.51
CA TRP A 470 -21.70 0.10 -25.66
C TRP A 470 -20.55 1.06 -25.93
N GLU A 471 -20.85 2.36 -25.83
CA GLU A 471 -19.88 3.38 -26.15
C GLU A 471 -20.01 4.57 -25.20
N ALA A 472 -18.88 5.13 -24.78
CA ALA A 472 -18.79 6.38 -24.04
C ALA A 472 -17.68 7.24 -24.63
N SER A 473 -17.82 8.56 -24.58
CA SER A 473 -16.70 9.46 -24.89
C SER A 473 -15.70 9.47 -23.74
N ILE A 474 -14.41 9.69 -24.04
CA ILE A 474 -13.37 9.86 -23.03
C ILE A 474 -13.69 11.02 -22.07
N SER A 475 -14.38 12.04 -22.54
CA SER A 475 -14.82 13.18 -21.73
C SER A 475 -15.92 12.81 -20.72
N GLU A 476 -16.84 11.90 -21.06
CA GLU A 476 -17.86 11.38 -20.13
C GLU A 476 -17.23 10.52 -19.05
N LEU A 477 -16.36 9.57 -19.42
CA LEU A 477 -15.62 8.74 -18.47
C LEU A 477 -14.85 9.63 -17.47
N ARG A 478 -14.12 10.62 -17.98
CA ARG A 478 -13.32 11.51 -17.16
C ARG A 478 -14.16 12.39 -16.23
N ARG A 479 -15.33 12.86 -16.71
CA ARG A 479 -16.26 13.63 -15.86
C ARG A 479 -16.74 12.78 -14.71
N ALA A 480 -17.21 11.55 -14.97
CA ALA A 480 -17.64 10.63 -13.94
C ALA A 480 -16.51 10.33 -12.93
N TRP A 481 -15.31 10.05 -13.43
CA TRP A 481 -14.14 9.74 -12.59
C TRP A 481 -13.68 10.95 -11.75
N ARG A 482 -13.89 12.17 -12.17
CA ARG A 482 -13.62 13.39 -11.38
C ARG A 482 -14.73 13.76 -10.40
N GLY A 483 -15.83 13.03 -10.38
CA GLY A 483 -16.93 13.20 -9.43
C GLY A 483 -17.87 14.36 -9.75
N GLY A 484 -18.01 14.69 -11.05
CA GLY A 484 -18.85 15.79 -11.54
C GLY A 484 -19.80 15.38 -12.64
#